data_4361635102778af860617796d946233e
#
_entry.id   4361635102778af860617796d946233e
#
_cell.length_a   1.000
_cell.length_b   1.000
_cell.length_c   1.000
_cell.angle_alpha   90.00
_cell.angle_beta   90.00
_cell.angle_gamma   90.00
#
_symmetry.space_group_name_H-M   'P 1'
#
loop_
_entity.id
_entity.type
_entity.pdbx_description
1 polymer ?
#
loop_
_entity_poly.entity_id
_entity_poly.type
_entity_poly.pdbx_seq_one_letter_code
_entity_poly.pdbx_strand_id
1 'polypeptide(L)'
;MPFTIESGQSLTRVANRLEEAGLIRNRTVFKYYCDFAGWGQKIQSGSYTLSPSMTMRQIADQLTRGDGNPIVRNITLIPGWTIEQFAEQLVKDGVLTDSAEFLTLCKSGTSFSEFYSVQDVLNSRNVSQRRYVLEGYLAPDTYEIYIGATVSEIIRKLITQTERVFTVACEDRAEEMGYTMDEILTLASMIEKEASKADFAKVSAVFHNRLKAGMKLQSDVTIHYITGVRKMSLTGSDLALDSPYNTYQVTGLPLGPICAPSADAINAALYPDETFVAENYLYFCATSPESTELHFSRTLQEHEQAVAIYAPLWQQYDKERGIE
;
A
#
# COMPACT_ATOMS: atom_id res chain seq x y z
N MET A 1 13.39 36.76 2.89
CA MET A 1 11.99 36.37 3.14
C MET A 1 11.69 35.04 2.49
N PRO A 2 10.80 34.22 3.06
CA PRO A 2 10.41 32.95 2.43
C PRO A 2 9.62 33.20 1.15
N PHE A 3 9.93 32.42 0.11
CA PHE A 3 9.26 32.44 -1.19
C PHE A 3 9.06 31.01 -1.69
N THR A 4 7.80 30.62 -1.88
CA THR A 4 7.46 29.24 -2.25
C THR A 4 7.08 29.17 -3.73
N ILE A 5 7.66 28.19 -4.44
CA ILE A 5 7.27 27.81 -5.79
C ILE A 5 6.59 26.44 -5.71
N GLU A 6 5.33 26.39 -6.15
CA GLU A 6 4.57 25.15 -6.25
C GLU A 6 4.94 24.40 -7.55
N SER A 7 4.80 23.07 -7.53
CA SER A 7 5.03 22.28 -8.74
C SER A 7 4.08 22.70 -9.87
N GLY A 8 4.60 22.68 -11.11
CA GLY A 8 3.83 23.07 -12.30
C GLY A 8 3.60 24.57 -12.49
N GLN A 9 4.13 25.44 -11.62
CA GLN A 9 4.04 26.88 -11.84
C GLN A 9 4.91 27.30 -13.03
N SER A 10 4.28 28.00 -14.00
CA SER A 10 5.01 28.54 -15.13
C SER A 10 5.98 29.67 -14.70
N LEU A 11 7.08 29.83 -15.46
CA LEU A 11 8.02 30.96 -15.26
C LEU A 11 7.30 32.32 -15.17
N THR A 12 6.24 32.51 -15.96
CA THR A 12 5.45 33.75 -15.94
C THR A 12 4.77 33.95 -14.58
N ARG A 13 4.19 32.89 -13.99
CA ARG A 13 3.53 32.96 -12.68
C ARG A 13 4.56 33.20 -11.56
N VAL A 14 5.71 32.56 -11.64
CA VAL A 14 6.81 32.76 -10.69
C VAL A 14 7.33 34.21 -10.75
N ALA A 15 7.56 34.75 -11.96
CA ALA A 15 8.02 36.12 -12.15
C ALA A 15 7.01 37.16 -11.61
N ASN A 16 5.71 36.95 -11.81
CA ASN A 16 4.66 37.82 -11.25
C ASN A 16 4.74 37.84 -9.73
N ARG A 17 4.81 36.68 -9.09
CA ARG A 17 4.88 36.57 -7.62
C ARG A 17 6.16 37.13 -7.02
N LEU A 18 7.30 37.01 -7.74
CA LEU A 18 8.56 37.64 -7.33
C LEU A 18 8.48 39.17 -7.35
N GLU A 19 7.82 39.75 -8.34
CA GLU A 19 7.59 41.20 -8.45
C GLU A 19 6.62 41.67 -7.36
N GLU A 20 5.49 40.96 -7.15
CA GLU A 20 4.51 41.25 -6.09
C GLU A 20 5.14 41.18 -4.70
N ALA A 21 6.08 40.26 -4.46
CA ALA A 21 6.83 40.15 -3.24
C ALA A 21 7.98 41.18 -3.11
N GLY A 22 8.20 42.05 -4.10
CA GLY A 22 9.28 43.02 -4.10
C GLY A 22 10.69 42.44 -4.20
N LEU A 23 10.81 41.20 -4.63
CA LEU A 23 12.08 40.48 -4.79
C LEU A 23 12.78 40.80 -6.10
N ILE A 24 12.02 41.18 -7.12
CA ILE A 24 12.50 41.68 -8.40
C ILE A 24 11.77 42.98 -8.77
N ARG A 25 12.40 43.81 -9.57
CA ARG A 25 11.82 45.12 -9.97
C ARG A 25 10.90 45.03 -11.19
N ASN A 26 11.09 44.01 -12.04
CA ASN A 26 10.34 43.88 -13.27
C ASN A 26 10.27 42.41 -13.73
N ARG A 27 9.05 41.87 -13.72
CA ARG A 27 8.73 40.50 -14.12
C ARG A 27 9.10 40.17 -15.56
N THR A 28 8.90 41.12 -16.44
CA THR A 28 9.14 40.93 -17.89
C THR A 28 10.65 40.78 -18.15
N VAL A 29 11.46 41.65 -17.55
CA VAL A 29 12.93 41.57 -17.63
C VAL A 29 13.45 40.26 -17.02
N PHE A 30 12.93 39.88 -15.89
CA PHE A 30 13.29 38.58 -15.23
C PHE A 30 12.97 37.38 -16.12
N LYS A 31 11.79 37.38 -16.71
CA LYS A 31 11.35 36.31 -17.63
C LYS A 31 12.28 36.21 -18.84
N TYR A 32 12.50 37.30 -19.55
CA TYR A 32 13.42 37.30 -20.71
C TYR A 32 14.85 36.91 -20.32
N TYR A 33 15.31 37.31 -19.13
CA TYR A 33 16.60 36.92 -18.64
C TYR A 33 16.71 35.39 -18.40
N CYS A 34 15.70 34.81 -17.79
CA CYS A 34 15.64 33.34 -17.57
C CYS A 34 15.52 32.57 -18.89
N ASP A 35 14.69 33.04 -19.82
CA ASP A 35 14.51 32.41 -21.14
C ASP A 35 15.83 32.46 -21.96
N PHE A 36 16.51 33.62 -21.98
CA PHE A 36 17.80 33.79 -22.67
C PHE A 36 18.92 32.94 -22.07
N ALA A 37 18.94 32.78 -20.74
CA ALA A 37 19.91 31.97 -20.03
C ALA A 37 19.58 30.45 -20.10
N GLY A 38 18.47 30.05 -20.73
CA GLY A 38 18.02 28.65 -20.79
C GLY A 38 17.56 28.09 -19.42
N TRP A 39 17.10 28.95 -18.54
CA TRP A 39 16.69 28.60 -17.17
C TRP A 39 15.17 28.48 -17.01
N GLY A 40 14.41 28.91 -17.99
CA GLY A 40 12.94 28.94 -17.93
C GLY A 40 12.28 27.61 -17.60
N GLN A 41 12.88 26.49 -18.02
CA GLN A 41 12.41 25.12 -17.73
C GLN A 41 13.18 24.43 -16.58
N LYS A 42 14.13 25.13 -15.96
CA LYS A 42 14.97 24.59 -14.88
C LYS A 42 14.57 25.09 -13.50
N ILE A 43 13.58 25.97 -13.41
CA ILE A 43 13.07 26.46 -12.12
C ILE A 43 12.41 25.30 -11.40
N GLN A 44 12.85 25.06 -10.17
CA GLN A 44 12.37 23.97 -9.34
C GLN A 44 11.35 24.45 -8.32
N SER A 45 10.39 23.61 -8.01
CA SER A 45 9.45 23.81 -6.90
C SER A 45 10.20 23.69 -5.56
N GLY A 46 9.74 24.47 -4.57
CA GLY A 46 10.35 24.44 -3.24
C GLY A 46 10.13 25.75 -2.48
N SER A 47 10.60 25.79 -1.24
CA SER A 47 10.60 26.98 -0.40
C SER A 47 12.01 27.57 -0.35
N TYR A 48 12.15 28.80 -0.81
CA TYR A 48 13.40 29.52 -0.95
C TYR A 48 13.48 30.66 0.07
N THR A 49 14.67 30.96 0.55
CA THR A 49 14.94 32.18 1.33
C THR A 49 15.56 33.22 0.41
N LEU A 50 14.74 34.13 -0.10
CA LEU A 50 15.16 35.20 -1.01
C LEU A 50 15.23 36.54 -0.30
N SER A 51 16.08 37.45 -0.81
CA SER A 51 16.22 38.81 -0.31
C SER A 51 16.05 39.83 -1.43
N PRO A 52 15.40 41.00 -1.20
CA PRO A 52 15.38 42.09 -2.15
C PRO A 52 16.76 42.65 -2.51
N SER A 53 17.78 42.34 -1.71
CA SER A 53 19.17 42.71 -1.98
C SER A 53 19.86 41.78 -3.01
N MET A 54 19.24 40.64 -3.34
CA MET A 54 19.78 39.72 -4.34
C MET A 54 19.60 40.28 -5.74
N THR A 55 20.59 40.05 -6.59
CA THR A 55 20.47 40.29 -8.02
C THR A 55 19.54 39.29 -8.68
N MET A 56 18.93 39.64 -9.82
CA MET A 56 18.12 38.72 -10.62
C MET A 56 18.84 37.41 -10.91
N ARG A 57 20.15 37.46 -11.17
CA ARG A 57 20.97 36.27 -11.40
C ARG A 57 21.04 35.37 -10.16
N GLN A 58 21.26 35.95 -9.00
CA GLN A 58 21.32 35.17 -7.74
C GLN A 58 19.97 34.53 -7.42
N ILE A 59 18.86 35.25 -7.62
CA ILE A 59 17.52 34.70 -7.45
C ILE A 59 17.31 33.55 -8.44
N ALA A 60 17.57 33.75 -9.73
CA ALA A 60 17.38 32.73 -10.75
C ALA A 60 18.30 31.52 -10.53
N ASP A 61 19.55 31.72 -10.11
CA ASP A 61 20.48 30.64 -9.73
C ASP A 61 19.92 29.79 -8.58
N GLN A 62 19.42 30.41 -7.51
CA GLN A 62 18.81 29.68 -6.40
C GLN A 62 17.59 28.85 -6.83
N LEU A 63 16.73 29.46 -7.67
CA LEU A 63 15.52 28.80 -8.15
C LEU A 63 15.80 27.63 -9.12
N THR A 64 16.96 27.63 -9.80
CA THR A 64 17.35 26.61 -10.79
C THR A 64 18.26 25.53 -10.22
N ARG A 65 19.02 25.79 -9.13
CA ARG A 65 19.88 24.80 -8.48
C ARG A 65 19.11 23.86 -7.57
N GLY A 66 17.87 24.19 -7.23
CA GLY A 66 17.08 23.40 -6.28
C GLY A 66 17.56 23.59 -4.82
N ASP A 67 18.25 24.70 -4.53
CA ASP A 67 18.67 25.06 -3.16
C ASP A 67 17.47 25.46 -2.26
N GLY A 68 16.25 25.39 -2.79
CA GLY A 68 15.04 25.53 -2.00
C GLY A 68 14.82 24.31 -1.13
N ASN A 69 14.54 24.50 0.16
CA ASN A 69 14.02 23.40 0.98
C ASN A 69 12.69 22.93 0.37
N PRO A 70 12.61 21.73 -0.14
CA PRO A 70 11.36 21.23 -0.69
C PRO A 70 10.32 21.23 0.42
N ILE A 71 9.12 21.73 0.14
CA ILE A 71 8.02 21.59 1.08
C ILE A 71 7.57 20.14 1.00
N VAL A 72 7.81 19.41 2.07
CA VAL A 72 7.36 18.03 2.21
C VAL A 72 6.19 17.94 3.16
N ARG A 73 5.34 16.94 2.95
CA ARG A 73 4.35 16.47 3.91
C ARG A 73 4.69 15.05 4.32
N ASN A 74 4.60 14.78 5.62
CA ASN A 74 4.71 13.44 6.14
C ASN A 74 3.33 12.78 6.06
N ILE A 75 3.26 11.68 5.33
CA ILE A 75 2.06 10.88 5.11
C ILE A 75 2.32 9.49 5.67
N THR A 76 1.45 9.02 6.55
CA THR A 76 1.52 7.65 7.08
C THR A 76 0.47 6.78 6.40
N LEU A 77 0.93 5.75 5.70
CA LEU A 77 0.12 4.70 5.12
C LEU A 77 0.22 3.48 6.03
N ILE A 78 -0.92 2.99 6.49
CA ILE A 78 -0.99 1.99 7.56
C ILE A 78 -1.01 0.57 6.96
N PRO A 79 -0.32 -0.42 7.58
CA PRO A 79 -0.44 -1.82 7.19
C PRO A 79 -1.89 -2.30 7.16
N GLY A 80 -2.19 -3.23 6.27
CA GLY A 80 -3.54 -3.76 6.11
C GLY A 80 -4.51 -2.87 5.32
N TRP A 81 -4.11 -1.68 4.88
CA TRP A 81 -4.92 -0.85 3.99
C TRP A 81 -4.85 -1.33 2.55
N THR A 82 -5.97 -1.17 1.83
CA THR A 82 -6.07 -1.39 0.38
C THR A 82 -5.59 -0.15 -0.39
N ILE A 83 -5.37 -0.33 -1.69
CA ILE A 83 -5.07 0.79 -2.60
C ILE A 83 -6.11 1.90 -2.52
N GLU A 84 -7.39 1.57 -2.37
CA GLU A 84 -8.45 2.57 -2.24
C GLU A 84 -8.28 3.39 -0.95
N GLN A 85 -7.98 2.73 0.16
CA GLN A 85 -7.73 3.41 1.45
C GLN A 85 -6.45 4.28 1.39
N PHE A 86 -5.42 3.84 0.66
CA PHE A 86 -4.25 4.67 0.40
C PHE A 86 -4.61 5.92 -0.40
N ALA A 87 -5.41 5.77 -1.46
CA ALA A 87 -5.89 6.88 -2.27
C ALA A 87 -6.72 7.88 -1.46
N GLU A 88 -7.65 7.38 -0.63
CA GLU A 88 -8.47 8.21 0.27
C GLU A 88 -7.60 9.00 1.26
N GLN A 89 -6.60 8.37 1.87
CA GLN A 89 -5.70 9.04 2.81
C GLN A 89 -4.87 10.12 2.11
N LEU A 90 -4.33 9.84 0.91
CA LEU A 90 -3.55 10.82 0.15
C LEU A 90 -4.40 12.05 -0.25
N VAL A 91 -5.68 11.85 -0.56
CA VAL A 91 -6.62 12.95 -0.82
C VAL A 91 -6.92 13.71 0.47
N LYS A 92 -7.22 13.03 1.57
CA LYS A 92 -7.49 13.63 2.88
C LYS A 92 -6.33 14.48 3.38
N ASP A 93 -5.10 14.02 3.17
CA ASP A 93 -3.89 14.76 3.54
C ASP A 93 -3.54 15.87 2.53
N GLY A 94 -4.36 16.04 1.48
CA GLY A 94 -4.19 17.09 0.46
C GLY A 94 -2.93 16.92 -0.39
N VAL A 95 -2.46 15.68 -0.55
CA VAL A 95 -1.38 15.29 -1.47
C VAL A 95 -1.93 15.13 -2.89
N LEU A 96 -3.09 14.50 -2.98
CA LEU A 96 -3.86 14.37 -4.23
C LEU A 96 -5.08 15.28 -4.19
N THR A 97 -5.47 15.80 -5.34
CA THR A 97 -6.72 16.55 -5.50
C THR A 97 -7.93 15.61 -5.53
N ASP A 98 -7.76 14.47 -6.19
CA ASP A 98 -8.71 13.36 -6.25
C ASP A 98 -7.96 12.02 -6.40
N SER A 99 -8.67 10.91 -6.26
CA SER A 99 -8.09 9.57 -6.28
C SER A 99 -8.04 8.93 -7.68
N ALA A 100 -8.67 9.51 -8.70
CA ALA A 100 -8.96 8.83 -9.97
C ALA A 100 -7.69 8.41 -10.73
N GLU A 101 -6.71 9.31 -10.86
CA GLU A 101 -5.44 9.00 -11.53
C GLU A 101 -4.65 7.93 -10.78
N PHE A 102 -4.58 8.06 -9.44
CA PHE A 102 -3.88 7.08 -8.58
C PHE A 102 -4.46 5.67 -8.75
N LEU A 103 -5.78 5.54 -8.65
CA LEU A 103 -6.48 4.26 -8.81
C LEU A 103 -6.31 3.69 -10.21
N THR A 104 -6.36 4.53 -11.26
CA THR A 104 -6.16 4.11 -12.66
C THR A 104 -4.75 3.56 -12.89
N LEU A 105 -3.73 4.24 -12.40
CA LEU A 105 -2.33 3.81 -12.51
C LEU A 105 -2.08 2.53 -11.71
N CYS A 106 -2.63 2.41 -10.50
CA CYS A 106 -2.53 1.21 -9.67
C CYS A 106 -3.26 0.01 -10.28
N LYS A 107 -4.39 0.25 -10.97
CA LYS A 107 -5.16 -0.81 -11.63
C LYS A 107 -4.39 -1.46 -12.77
N SER A 108 -3.69 -0.68 -13.58
CA SER A 108 -2.94 -1.20 -14.73
C SER A 108 -1.53 -1.65 -14.37
N GLY A 109 -0.83 -0.94 -13.48
CA GLY A 109 0.58 -1.16 -13.13
C GLY A 109 1.58 -0.91 -14.26
N THR A 110 1.13 -0.80 -15.52
CA THR A 110 1.98 -0.80 -16.73
C THR A 110 2.97 0.36 -16.80
N SER A 111 2.65 1.49 -16.16
CA SER A 111 3.53 2.67 -16.09
C SER A 111 4.73 2.48 -15.15
N PHE A 112 4.84 1.32 -14.49
CA PHE A 112 5.86 1.00 -13.48
C PHE A 112 6.60 -0.30 -13.79
N SER A 113 6.59 -0.74 -15.05
CA SER A 113 7.24 -1.98 -15.50
C SER A 113 8.77 -1.96 -15.41
N GLU A 114 9.39 -0.82 -15.10
CA GLU A 114 10.81 -0.74 -14.77
C GLU A 114 11.15 -1.32 -13.39
N PHE A 115 10.18 -1.49 -12.48
CA PHE A 115 10.36 -2.18 -11.21
C PHE A 115 10.25 -3.69 -11.43
N TYR A 116 11.23 -4.45 -10.97
CA TYR A 116 11.25 -5.91 -11.17
C TYR A 116 10.04 -6.59 -10.55
N SER A 117 9.64 -6.15 -9.36
CA SER A 117 8.46 -6.64 -8.65
C SER A 117 7.16 -6.45 -9.46
N VAL A 118 7.02 -5.31 -10.13
CA VAL A 118 5.85 -5.01 -10.98
C VAL A 118 5.93 -5.78 -12.29
N GLN A 119 7.11 -5.93 -12.87
CA GLN A 119 7.28 -6.69 -14.11
C GLN A 119 6.85 -8.16 -13.93
N ASP A 120 7.18 -8.77 -12.80
CA ASP A 120 6.81 -10.15 -12.50
C ASP A 120 5.29 -10.32 -12.42
N VAL A 121 4.60 -9.44 -11.72
CA VAL A 121 3.14 -9.51 -11.62
C VAL A 121 2.46 -9.20 -12.96
N LEU A 122 2.98 -8.29 -13.76
CA LEU A 122 2.45 -7.99 -15.11
C LEU A 122 2.56 -9.21 -16.05
N ASN A 123 3.56 -10.06 -15.87
CA ASN A 123 3.76 -11.29 -16.62
C ASN A 123 2.97 -12.49 -16.04
N SER A 124 2.33 -12.33 -14.89
CA SER A 124 1.57 -13.40 -14.25
C SER A 124 0.31 -13.76 -15.03
N ARG A 125 -0.10 -15.03 -14.93
CA ARG A 125 -1.38 -15.47 -15.52
C ARG A 125 -2.54 -14.78 -14.81
N ASN A 126 -3.57 -14.39 -15.58
CA ASN A 126 -4.79 -13.78 -15.07
C ASN A 126 -4.61 -12.40 -14.41
N VAL A 127 -3.49 -11.71 -14.64
CA VAL A 127 -3.27 -10.34 -14.13
C VAL A 127 -4.43 -9.39 -14.44
N SER A 128 -5.08 -9.56 -15.60
CA SER A 128 -6.25 -8.75 -16.01
C SER A 128 -7.50 -8.93 -15.15
N GLN A 129 -7.56 -10.00 -14.35
CA GLN A 129 -8.65 -10.26 -13.41
C GLN A 129 -8.41 -9.62 -12.04
N ARG A 130 -7.21 -9.07 -11.80
CA ARG A 130 -6.91 -8.38 -10.54
C ARG A 130 -7.73 -7.09 -10.44
N ARG A 131 -8.21 -6.83 -9.23
CA ARG A 131 -8.89 -5.55 -8.92
C ARG A 131 -7.93 -4.39 -9.13
N TYR A 132 -6.70 -4.49 -8.60
CA TYR A 132 -5.55 -3.63 -8.84
C TYR A 132 -4.30 -4.49 -9.01
N VAL A 133 -3.51 -4.21 -10.06
CA VAL A 133 -2.24 -4.93 -10.28
C VAL A 133 -1.24 -4.63 -9.15
N LEU A 134 -1.25 -3.40 -8.63
CA LEU A 134 -0.33 -2.96 -7.59
C LEU A 134 -0.84 -3.22 -6.15
N GLU A 135 -1.97 -3.92 -5.94
CA GLU A 135 -2.40 -4.29 -4.58
C GLU A 135 -1.33 -5.14 -3.90
N GLY A 136 -0.92 -4.74 -2.68
CA GLY A 136 0.18 -5.36 -1.94
C GLY A 136 1.59 -4.91 -2.34
N TYR A 137 1.73 -4.15 -3.44
CA TYR A 137 3.02 -3.66 -3.95
C TYR A 137 3.36 -2.22 -3.56
N LEU A 138 2.50 -1.59 -2.78
CA LEU A 138 2.71 -0.27 -2.22
C LEU A 138 2.95 -0.42 -0.71
N ALA A 139 4.21 -0.35 -0.27
CA ALA A 139 4.54 -0.62 1.13
C ALA A 139 3.87 0.38 2.08
N PRO A 140 3.34 -0.07 3.22
CA PRO A 140 2.89 0.81 4.29
C PRO A 140 4.12 1.37 5.02
N ASP A 141 4.19 2.70 5.16
CA ASP A 141 5.26 3.41 5.86
C ASP A 141 4.87 4.88 6.07
N THR A 142 5.75 5.65 6.72
CA THR A 142 5.66 7.10 6.77
C THR A 142 6.55 7.73 5.69
N TYR A 143 5.95 8.45 4.77
CA TYR A 143 6.61 9.03 3.61
C TYR A 143 6.67 10.55 3.68
N GLU A 144 7.83 11.11 3.40
CA GLU A 144 7.96 12.51 3.03
C GLU A 144 7.60 12.67 1.55
N ILE A 145 6.46 13.29 1.26
CA ILE A 145 5.99 13.57 -0.10
C ILE A 145 6.17 15.05 -0.41
N TYR A 146 6.83 15.36 -1.51
CA TYR A 146 6.98 16.74 -1.98
C TYR A 146 5.61 17.31 -2.38
N ILE A 147 5.33 18.55 -1.97
CA ILE A 147 4.13 19.26 -2.43
C ILE A 147 4.26 19.48 -3.94
N GLY A 148 3.30 18.89 -4.67
CA GLY A 148 3.26 18.92 -6.13
C GLY A 148 4.04 17.79 -6.80
N ALA A 149 4.43 16.75 -6.07
CA ALA A 149 4.82 15.49 -6.69
C ALA A 149 3.67 14.97 -7.57
N THR A 150 4.01 14.46 -8.73
CA THR A 150 3.04 13.79 -9.60
C THR A 150 2.57 12.48 -8.97
N VAL A 151 1.37 12.04 -9.33
CA VAL A 151 0.82 10.74 -8.88
C VAL A 151 1.80 9.60 -9.18
N SER A 152 2.43 9.63 -10.36
CA SER A 152 3.41 8.62 -10.76
C SER A 152 4.67 8.61 -9.86
N GLU A 153 5.19 9.79 -9.45
CA GLU A 153 6.32 9.90 -8.53
C GLU A 153 5.98 9.35 -7.14
N ILE A 154 4.75 9.58 -6.68
CA ILE A 154 4.26 9.04 -5.41
C ILE A 154 4.24 7.51 -5.49
N ILE A 155 3.59 6.92 -6.49
CA ILE A 155 3.51 5.47 -6.65
C ILE A 155 4.89 4.85 -6.76
N ARG A 156 5.83 5.43 -7.55
CA ARG A 156 7.23 4.97 -7.64
C ARG A 156 7.92 4.92 -6.28
N LYS A 157 7.70 5.92 -5.44
CA LYS A 157 8.26 5.97 -4.09
C LYS A 157 7.72 4.82 -3.22
N LEU A 158 6.42 4.51 -3.32
CA LEU A 158 5.79 3.43 -2.58
C LEU A 158 6.29 2.05 -3.06
N ILE A 159 6.41 1.83 -4.38
CA ILE A 159 6.97 0.59 -4.95
C ILE A 159 8.45 0.43 -4.55
N THR A 160 9.24 1.49 -4.63
CA THR A 160 10.65 1.47 -4.19
C THR A 160 10.78 1.00 -2.74
N GLN A 161 9.86 1.41 -1.87
CA GLN A 161 9.87 0.96 -0.48
C GLN A 161 9.50 -0.53 -0.36
N THR A 162 8.59 -1.03 -1.18
CA THR A 162 8.27 -2.46 -1.24
C THR A 162 9.52 -3.29 -1.61
N GLU A 163 10.27 -2.88 -2.64
CA GLU A 163 11.51 -3.55 -3.05
C GLU A 163 12.64 -3.43 -2.01
N ARG A 164 12.58 -2.43 -1.13
CA ARG A 164 13.51 -2.32 0.03
C ARG A 164 13.12 -3.25 1.18
N VAL A 165 11.83 -3.46 1.40
CA VAL A 165 11.32 -4.35 2.43
C VAL A 165 11.47 -5.81 2.00
N PHE A 166 11.15 -6.11 0.74
CA PHE A 166 11.33 -7.45 0.17
C PHE A 166 12.74 -7.56 -0.39
N THR A 167 13.68 -7.85 0.49
CA THR A 167 15.13 -7.90 0.18
C THR A 167 15.49 -9.17 -0.60
N VAL A 168 16.70 -9.22 -1.16
CA VAL A 168 17.28 -10.42 -1.79
C VAL A 168 17.21 -11.64 -0.85
N ALA A 169 17.44 -11.46 0.45
CA ALA A 169 17.28 -12.55 1.42
C ALA A 169 15.83 -13.05 1.53
N CYS A 170 14.85 -12.17 1.32
CA CYS A 170 13.45 -12.58 1.24
C CYS A 170 13.16 -13.35 -0.05
N GLU A 171 13.76 -12.94 -1.18
CA GLU A 171 13.65 -13.62 -2.48
C GLU A 171 14.26 -15.02 -2.40
N ASP A 172 15.51 -15.14 -1.91
CA ASP A 172 16.19 -16.42 -1.73
C ASP A 172 15.36 -17.36 -0.85
N ARG A 173 14.80 -16.84 0.24
CA ARG A 173 13.96 -17.63 1.14
C ARG A 173 12.64 -18.07 0.50
N ALA A 174 11.99 -17.19 -0.27
CA ALA A 174 10.77 -17.51 -0.99
C ALA A 174 11.05 -18.64 -2.02
N GLU A 175 12.16 -18.54 -2.77
CA GLU A 175 12.58 -19.57 -3.72
C GLU A 175 12.86 -20.91 -3.04
N GLU A 176 13.57 -20.94 -1.90
CA GLU A 176 13.76 -22.15 -1.09
C GLU A 176 12.43 -22.81 -0.69
N MET A 177 11.42 -22.02 -0.42
CA MET A 177 10.08 -22.49 -0.06
C MET A 177 9.24 -22.87 -1.29
N GLY A 178 9.68 -22.53 -2.50
CA GLY A 178 8.96 -22.77 -3.75
C GLY A 178 7.88 -21.74 -4.05
N TYR A 179 8.00 -20.52 -3.51
CA TYR A 179 7.07 -19.40 -3.72
C TYR A 179 7.71 -18.27 -4.51
N THR A 180 6.89 -17.56 -5.28
CA THR A 180 7.24 -16.27 -5.89
C THR A 180 7.06 -15.12 -4.89
N MET A 181 7.63 -13.94 -5.20
CA MET A 181 7.37 -12.72 -4.43
C MET A 181 5.87 -12.41 -4.33
N ASP A 182 5.13 -12.57 -5.44
CA ASP A 182 3.69 -12.32 -5.48
C ASP A 182 2.90 -13.26 -4.54
N GLU A 183 3.28 -14.52 -4.48
CA GLU A 183 2.65 -15.49 -3.59
C GLU A 183 2.95 -15.20 -2.11
N ILE A 184 4.17 -14.76 -1.80
CA ILE A 184 4.53 -14.34 -0.43
C ILE A 184 3.79 -13.06 -0.05
N LEU A 185 3.71 -12.05 -0.93
CA LEU A 185 2.94 -10.82 -0.66
C LEU A 185 1.44 -11.14 -0.50
N THR A 186 0.92 -12.07 -1.30
CA THR A 186 -0.47 -12.53 -1.19
C THR A 186 -0.72 -13.16 0.17
N LEU A 187 0.12 -14.11 0.58
CA LEU A 187 0.02 -14.77 1.88
C LEU A 187 0.18 -13.77 3.03
N ALA A 188 1.18 -12.89 2.95
CA ALA A 188 1.42 -11.85 3.94
C ALA A 188 0.22 -10.89 4.09
N SER A 189 -0.44 -10.53 3.00
CA SER A 189 -1.63 -9.68 3.04
C SER A 189 -2.81 -10.34 3.75
N MET A 190 -2.94 -11.66 3.64
CA MET A 190 -3.94 -12.43 4.39
C MET A 190 -3.59 -12.49 5.88
N ILE A 191 -2.33 -12.79 6.22
CA ILE A 191 -1.83 -12.83 7.60
C ILE A 191 -2.05 -11.46 8.27
N GLU A 192 -1.73 -10.36 7.59
CA GLU A 192 -1.92 -8.99 8.08
C GLU A 192 -3.36 -8.69 8.48
N LYS A 193 -4.33 -9.27 7.77
CA LYS A 193 -5.75 -9.04 8.01
C LYS A 193 -6.38 -9.98 9.04
N GLU A 194 -5.76 -11.16 9.26
CA GLU A 194 -6.30 -12.20 10.15
C GLU A 194 -5.89 -12.03 11.61
N ALA A 195 -4.72 -11.47 11.88
CA ALA A 195 -4.15 -11.54 13.21
C ALA A 195 -3.49 -10.22 13.66
N SER A 196 -3.10 -10.19 14.92
CA SER A 196 -2.12 -9.23 15.43
C SER A 196 -0.71 -9.75 15.18
N LYS A 197 0.29 -8.87 15.23
CA LYS A 197 1.70 -9.22 15.04
C LYS A 197 2.16 -10.41 15.90
N ALA A 198 1.60 -10.56 17.10
CA ALA A 198 1.97 -11.65 18.03
C ALA A 198 1.64 -13.06 17.51
N ASP A 199 0.62 -13.15 16.65
CA ASP A 199 0.15 -14.44 16.12
C ASP A 199 0.41 -14.62 14.62
N PHE A 200 1.07 -13.65 13.94
CA PHE A 200 1.37 -13.72 12.51
C PHE A 200 2.06 -15.04 12.11
N ALA A 201 3.10 -15.44 12.82
CA ALA A 201 3.84 -16.67 12.50
C ALA A 201 2.99 -17.95 12.70
N LYS A 202 2.08 -17.97 13.67
CA LYS A 202 1.16 -19.08 13.90
C LYS A 202 0.08 -19.17 12.82
N VAL A 203 -0.53 -18.03 12.44
CA VAL A 203 -1.50 -17.97 11.33
C VAL A 203 -0.82 -18.37 10.03
N SER A 204 0.41 -17.90 9.79
CA SER A 204 1.23 -18.32 8.67
C SER A 204 1.41 -19.84 8.64
N ALA A 205 1.75 -20.46 9.76
CA ALA A 205 1.91 -21.91 9.86
C ALA A 205 0.63 -22.67 9.47
N VAL A 206 -0.54 -22.18 9.94
CA VAL A 206 -1.83 -22.79 9.55
C VAL A 206 -2.06 -22.68 8.04
N PHE A 207 -1.80 -21.53 7.42
CA PHE A 207 -1.94 -21.37 5.98
C PHE A 207 -0.98 -22.28 5.20
N HIS A 208 0.29 -22.36 5.60
CA HIS A 208 1.26 -23.26 4.98
C HIS A 208 0.85 -24.74 5.10
N ASN A 209 0.37 -25.17 6.28
CA ASN A 209 -0.11 -26.53 6.49
C ASN A 209 -1.31 -26.84 5.58
N ARG A 210 -2.27 -25.92 5.46
CA ARG A 210 -3.42 -26.08 4.56
C ARG A 210 -2.98 -26.15 3.08
N LEU A 211 -2.10 -25.26 2.64
CA LEU A 211 -1.56 -25.29 1.28
C LEU A 211 -0.87 -26.60 0.98
N LYS A 212 -0.02 -27.09 1.89
CA LYS A 212 0.67 -28.38 1.80
C LYS A 212 -0.29 -29.57 1.75
N ALA A 213 -1.41 -29.49 2.49
CA ALA A 213 -2.44 -30.52 2.49
C ALA A 213 -3.42 -30.41 1.30
N GLY A 214 -3.28 -29.44 0.41
CA GLY A 214 -4.20 -29.19 -0.70
C GLY A 214 -5.60 -28.71 -0.23
N MET A 215 -5.69 -28.17 0.99
CA MET A 215 -6.94 -27.63 1.54
C MET A 215 -7.19 -26.22 1.02
N LYS A 216 -8.45 -25.83 0.91
CA LYS A 216 -8.85 -24.43 0.69
C LYS A 216 -8.46 -23.60 1.92
N LEU A 217 -8.03 -22.34 1.73
CA LEU A 217 -7.61 -21.48 2.86
C LEU A 217 -8.79 -21.00 3.70
N GLN A 218 -9.98 -20.81 3.11
CA GLN A 218 -11.24 -20.47 3.79
C GLN A 218 -11.06 -19.31 4.78
N SER A 219 -10.47 -18.22 4.31
CA SER A 219 -10.17 -17.04 5.09
C SER A 219 -11.18 -15.95 4.80
N ASP A 220 -11.89 -15.48 5.84
CA ASP A 220 -12.96 -14.48 5.78
C ASP A 220 -12.47 -13.14 5.23
N VAL A 221 -11.22 -12.79 5.47
CA VAL A 221 -10.64 -11.51 5.01
C VAL A 221 -10.64 -11.39 3.49
N THR A 222 -10.63 -12.51 2.76
CA THR A 222 -10.76 -12.50 1.30
C THR A 222 -12.17 -12.14 0.85
N ILE A 223 -13.19 -12.53 1.60
CA ILE A 223 -14.56 -12.10 1.36
C ILE A 223 -14.73 -10.62 1.69
N HIS A 224 -14.12 -10.15 2.79
CA HIS A 224 -14.12 -8.72 3.13
C HIS A 224 -13.49 -7.86 2.02
N TYR A 225 -12.42 -8.34 1.38
CA TYR A 225 -11.81 -7.65 0.24
C TYR A 225 -12.73 -7.60 -0.98
N ILE A 226 -13.45 -8.69 -1.26
CA ILE A 226 -14.39 -8.77 -2.39
C ILE A 226 -15.57 -7.83 -2.20
N THR A 227 -16.16 -7.84 -1.01
CA THR A 227 -17.41 -7.13 -0.69
C THR A 227 -17.18 -5.69 -0.22
N GLY A 228 -15.99 -5.37 0.29
CA GLY A 228 -15.69 -4.11 0.97
C GLY A 228 -16.31 -3.99 2.37
N VAL A 229 -16.98 -5.05 2.87
CA VAL A 229 -17.66 -5.05 4.17
C VAL A 229 -17.02 -6.08 5.10
N ARG A 230 -16.66 -5.64 6.32
CA ARG A 230 -16.16 -6.54 7.36
C ARG A 230 -17.33 -7.11 8.15
N LYS A 231 -17.49 -8.44 8.13
CA LYS A 231 -18.44 -9.22 8.93
C LYS A 231 -17.69 -10.19 9.83
N MET A 232 -18.21 -10.47 11.01
CA MET A 232 -17.70 -11.52 11.88
C MET A 232 -18.34 -12.88 11.56
N SER A 233 -19.53 -12.86 10.96
CA SER A 233 -20.27 -14.06 10.55
C SER A 233 -20.63 -13.96 9.08
N LEU A 234 -20.03 -14.81 8.25
CA LEU A 234 -20.32 -14.88 6.82
C LEU A 234 -21.58 -15.72 6.56
N THR A 235 -22.39 -15.26 5.62
CA THR A 235 -23.58 -16.00 5.16
C THR A 235 -23.22 -16.99 4.05
N GLY A 236 -24.13 -17.94 3.77
CA GLY A 236 -23.93 -18.86 2.64
C GLY A 236 -23.79 -18.16 1.29
N SER A 237 -24.44 -17.01 1.10
CA SER A 237 -24.27 -16.17 -0.10
C SER A 237 -22.90 -15.52 -0.18
N ASP A 238 -22.33 -15.07 0.95
CA ASP A 238 -20.98 -14.54 1.00
C ASP A 238 -19.94 -15.61 0.60
N LEU A 239 -20.09 -16.83 1.13
CA LEU A 239 -19.21 -17.96 0.83
C LEU A 239 -19.31 -18.47 -0.62
N ALA A 240 -20.44 -18.21 -1.29
CA ALA A 240 -20.71 -18.64 -2.66
C ALA A 240 -20.31 -17.60 -3.72
N LEU A 241 -19.74 -16.44 -3.34
CA LEU A 241 -19.34 -15.40 -4.28
C LEU A 241 -18.38 -15.95 -5.33
N ASP A 242 -18.71 -15.75 -6.61
CA ASP A 242 -17.86 -16.10 -7.74
C ASP A 242 -16.76 -15.05 -7.93
N SER A 243 -15.60 -15.31 -7.34
CA SER A 243 -14.45 -14.44 -7.41
C SER A 243 -13.16 -15.24 -7.29
N PRO A 244 -12.11 -14.91 -8.07
CA PRO A 244 -10.80 -15.54 -7.96
C PRO A 244 -10.07 -15.20 -6.64
N TYR A 245 -10.60 -14.28 -5.86
CA TYR A 245 -10.14 -13.99 -4.50
C TYR A 245 -10.84 -14.83 -3.42
N ASN A 246 -11.95 -15.51 -3.74
CA ASN A 246 -12.71 -16.27 -2.75
C ASN A 246 -12.02 -17.57 -2.36
N THR A 247 -11.31 -17.57 -1.22
CA THR A 247 -10.60 -18.75 -0.71
C THR A 247 -11.51 -19.87 -0.17
N TYR A 248 -12.83 -19.67 -0.14
CA TYR A 248 -13.83 -20.73 0.06
C TYR A 248 -14.13 -21.49 -1.23
N GLN A 249 -13.86 -20.89 -2.39
CA GLN A 249 -14.11 -21.49 -3.70
C GLN A 249 -12.84 -21.94 -4.41
N VAL A 250 -11.76 -21.16 -4.34
CA VAL A 250 -10.48 -21.49 -4.96
C VAL A 250 -9.62 -22.38 -4.06
N THR A 251 -8.81 -23.26 -4.67
CA THR A 251 -7.79 -24.05 -3.99
C THR A 251 -6.46 -23.34 -4.12
N GLY A 252 -5.69 -23.28 -3.04
CA GLY A 252 -4.43 -22.52 -3.01
C GLY A 252 -4.63 -21.07 -2.60
N LEU A 253 -3.69 -20.20 -2.99
CA LEU A 253 -3.74 -18.77 -2.75
C LEU A 253 -4.82 -18.09 -3.60
N PRO A 254 -5.41 -16.97 -3.14
CA PRO A 254 -6.24 -16.13 -3.99
C PRO A 254 -5.42 -15.51 -5.13
N LEU A 255 -6.09 -14.83 -6.07
CA LEU A 255 -5.49 -14.29 -7.29
C LEU A 255 -4.31 -13.34 -7.05
N GLY A 256 -4.25 -12.71 -5.89
CA GLY A 256 -3.20 -11.76 -5.50
C GLY A 256 -3.44 -11.17 -4.13
N PRO A 257 -2.60 -10.24 -3.69
CA PRO A 257 -2.72 -9.58 -2.39
C PRO A 257 -4.08 -8.87 -2.22
N ILE A 258 -4.52 -8.75 -0.96
CA ILE A 258 -5.79 -8.12 -0.58
C ILE A 258 -5.61 -6.83 0.23
N CYS A 259 -4.39 -6.46 0.53
CA CYS A 259 -3.98 -5.22 1.20
C CYS A 259 -2.46 -5.06 1.12
N ALA A 260 -1.96 -3.93 1.59
CA ALA A 260 -0.53 -3.67 1.79
C ALA A 260 -0.04 -4.35 3.09
N PRO A 261 0.78 -5.43 3.02
CA PRO A 261 1.28 -6.11 4.20
C PRO A 261 2.43 -5.34 4.85
N SER A 262 2.56 -5.46 6.18
CA SER A 262 3.73 -5.00 6.92
C SER A 262 4.96 -5.87 6.65
N ALA A 263 6.16 -5.35 6.94
CA ALA A 263 7.39 -6.14 6.92
C ALA A 263 7.31 -7.35 7.90
N ASP A 264 6.61 -7.20 9.02
CA ASP A 264 6.41 -8.28 9.98
C ASP A 264 5.53 -9.41 9.40
N ALA A 265 4.47 -9.06 8.67
CA ALA A 265 3.62 -10.05 8.01
C ALA A 265 4.35 -10.76 6.85
N ILE A 266 5.18 -10.03 6.08
CA ILE A 266 6.06 -10.61 5.05
C ILE A 266 7.05 -11.58 5.69
N ASN A 267 7.69 -11.17 6.79
CA ASN A 267 8.60 -12.05 7.53
C ASN A 267 7.89 -13.29 8.06
N ALA A 268 6.67 -13.15 8.59
CA ALA A 268 5.89 -14.29 9.06
C ALA A 268 5.48 -15.24 7.93
N ALA A 269 5.19 -14.73 6.73
CA ALA A 269 4.91 -15.56 5.55
C ALA A 269 6.13 -16.39 5.14
N LEU A 270 7.35 -15.84 5.28
CA LEU A 270 8.61 -16.51 4.98
C LEU A 270 9.10 -17.45 6.10
N TYR A 271 8.74 -17.16 7.35
CA TYR A 271 9.18 -17.88 8.55
C TYR A 271 7.98 -18.23 9.45
N PRO A 272 7.16 -19.21 9.05
CA PRO A 272 6.03 -19.68 9.85
C PRO A 272 6.52 -20.29 11.16
N ASP A 273 5.67 -20.32 12.19
CA ASP A 273 5.97 -20.95 13.47
C ASP A 273 6.27 -22.45 13.30
N GLU A 274 7.50 -22.85 13.59
CA GLU A 274 7.99 -24.22 13.38
C GLU A 274 7.23 -25.26 14.21
N THR A 275 6.81 -24.90 15.43
CA THR A 275 6.04 -25.78 16.31
C THR A 275 4.65 -26.03 15.72
N PHE A 276 3.99 -24.97 15.26
CA PHE A 276 2.67 -25.07 14.63
C PHE A 276 2.71 -25.82 13.30
N VAL A 277 3.81 -25.68 12.54
CA VAL A 277 4.03 -26.47 11.32
C VAL A 277 4.22 -27.95 11.69
N ALA A 278 5.09 -28.25 12.64
CA ALA A 278 5.41 -29.63 13.05
C ALA A 278 4.22 -30.36 13.69
N GLU A 279 3.42 -29.65 14.48
CA GLU A 279 2.21 -30.18 15.12
C GLU A 279 0.97 -30.18 14.22
N ASN A 280 1.11 -29.69 12.97
CA ASN A 280 0.08 -29.68 11.96
C ASN A 280 -1.22 -28.97 12.38
N TYR A 281 -1.08 -27.74 12.91
CA TYR A 281 -2.23 -26.88 13.14
C TYR A 281 -2.89 -26.49 11.81
N LEU A 282 -4.21 -26.68 11.71
CA LEU A 282 -4.97 -26.51 10.46
C LEU A 282 -6.10 -25.48 10.56
N TYR A 283 -6.45 -25.05 11.80
CA TYR A 283 -7.62 -24.20 12.02
C TYR A 283 -7.30 -23.13 13.06
N PHE A 284 -7.96 -21.99 12.91
CA PHE A 284 -8.04 -20.95 13.95
C PHE A 284 -9.39 -20.23 13.87
N CYS A 285 -9.77 -19.59 14.96
CA CYS A 285 -10.91 -18.66 14.99
C CYS A 285 -10.68 -17.60 16.08
N ALA A 286 -11.33 -16.43 15.92
CA ALA A 286 -11.30 -15.37 16.92
C ALA A 286 -12.05 -15.80 18.18
N THR A 287 -11.49 -15.53 19.38
CA THR A 287 -12.16 -15.83 20.65
C THR A 287 -13.26 -14.81 20.98
N SER A 288 -13.15 -13.59 20.43
CA SER A 288 -14.11 -12.51 20.63
C SER A 288 -13.99 -11.48 19.49
N PRO A 289 -15.05 -10.77 19.11
CA PRO A 289 -15.01 -9.69 18.12
C PRO A 289 -14.13 -8.50 18.53
N GLU A 290 -13.96 -8.29 19.83
CA GLU A 290 -13.21 -7.17 20.40
C GLU A 290 -11.78 -7.55 20.81
N SER A 291 -11.44 -8.85 20.76
CA SER A 291 -10.10 -9.37 21.08
C SER A 291 -9.31 -9.67 19.81
N THR A 292 -7.99 -9.52 19.88
CA THR A 292 -7.07 -10.01 18.85
C THR A 292 -6.62 -11.44 19.12
N GLU A 293 -7.13 -12.08 20.18
CA GLU A 293 -6.77 -13.43 20.58
C GLU A 293 -7.41 -14.46 19.64
N LEU A 294 -6.60 -15.41 19.17
CA LEU A 294 -7.02 -16.51 18.33
C LEU A 294 -6.95 -17.84 19.09
N HIS A 295 -7.97 -18.68 18.85
CA HIS A 295 -7.95 -20.08 19.24
C HIS A 295 -7.48 -20.93 18.07
N PHE A 296 -6.46 -21.77 18.28
CA PHE A 296 -5.88 -22.63 17.26
C PHE A 296 -6.23 -24.09 17.51
N SER A 297 -6.50 -24.83 16.44
CA SER A 297 -6.90 -26.25 16.49
C SER A 297 -6.19 -27.07 15.42
N ARG A 298 -5.95 -28.35 15.70
CA ARG A 298 -5.32 -29.29 14.76
C ARG A 298 -6.34 -30.09 13.96
N THR A 299 -7.50 -30.34 14.55
CA THR A 299 -8.57 -31.14 13.94
C THR A 299 -9.82 -30.30 13.71
N LEU A 300 -10.65 -30.72 12.73
CA LEU A 300 -11.94 -30.09 12.50
C LEU A 300 -12.84 -30.17 13.72
N GLN A 301 -12.83 -31.31 14.42
CA GLN A 301 -13.64 -31.50 15.62
C GLN A 301 -13.29 -30.49 16.73
N GLU A 302 -12.00 -30.26 17.00
CA GLU A 302 -11.55 -29.24 17.97
C GLU A 302 -11.99 -27.85 17.53
N HIS A 303 -11.88 -27.55 16.22
CA HIS A 303 -12.28 -26.27 15.68
C HIS A 303 -13.79 -26.02 15.79
N GLU A 304 -14.61 -27.01 15.44
CA GLU A 304 -16.09 -26.92 15.55
C GLU A 304 -16.51 -26.71 17.03
N GLN A 305 -15.84 -27.35 17.98
CA GLN A 305 -16.09 -27.12 19.41
C GLN A 305 -15.74 -25.68 19.82
N ALA A 306 -14.64 -25.11 19.34
CA ALA A 306 -14.26 -23.73 19.60
C ALA A 306 -15.26 -22.76 18.96
N VAL A 307 -15.61 -22.97 17.68
CA VAL A 307 -16.62 -22.17 16.98
C VAL A 307 -17.96 -22.19 17.69
N ALA A 308 -18.42 -23.33 18.19
CA ALA A 308 -19.68 -23.42 18.96
C ALA A 308 -19.68 -22.54 20.22
N ILE A 309 -18.51 -22.30 20.81
CA ILE A 309 -18.37 -21.40 21.97
C ILE A 309 -18.39 -19.93 21.55
N TYR A 310 -17.69 -19.56 20.49
CA TYR A 310 -17.43 -18.17 20.14
C TYR A 310 -18.42 -17.57 19.12
N ALA A 311 -19.03 -18.37 18.24
CA ALA A 311 -19.95 -17.89 17.20
C ALA A 311 -21.14 -17.07 17.72
N PRO A 312 -21.76 -17.36 18.87
CA PRO A 312 -22.82 -16.52 19.42
C PRO A 312 -22.37 -15.06 19.67
N LEU A 313 -21.11 -14.85 20.06
CA LEU A 313 -20.54 -13.51 20.29
C LEU A 313 -20.36 -12.76 18.97
N TRP A 314 -19.92 -13.45 17.90
CA TRP A 314 -19.76 -12.85 16.58
C TRP A 314 -21.10 -12.42 15.99
N GLN A 315 -22.11 -13.30 16.08
CA GLN A 315 -23.46 -13.00 15.59
C GLN A 315 -24.12 -11.83 16.33
N GLN A 316 -23.95 -11.77 17.64
CA GLN A 316 -24.44 -10.65 18.45
C GLN A 316 -23.78 -9.33 18.04
N TYR A 317 -22.47 -9.34 17.86
CA TYR A 317 -21.68 -8.17 17.46
C TYR A 317 -22.12 -7.62 16.09
N ASP A 318 -22.30 -8.49 15.07
CA ASP A 318 -22.75 -8.09 13.75
C ASP A 318 -24.18 -7.52 13.80
N LYS A 319 -25.08 -8.16 14.57
CA LYS A 319 -26.46 -7.70 14.77
C LYS A 319 -26.53 -6.31 15.41
N GLU A 320 -25.73 -6.05 16.45
CA GLU A 320 -25.68 -4.75 17.13
C GLU A 320 -25.19 -3.62 16.22
N ARG A 321 -24.46 -3.94 15.17
CA ARG A 321 -23.93 -3.00 14.17
C ARG A 321 -24.77 -2.92 12.90
N GLY A 322 -25.87 -3.67 12.81
CA GLY A 322 -26.72 -3.71 11.62
C GLY A 322 -26.02 -4.30 10.40
N ILE A 323 -25.06 -5.19 10.62
CA ILE A 323 -24.35 -5.93 9.59
C ILE A 323 -25.06 -7.26 9.42
N GLU A 324 -25.88 -7.39 8.34
CA GLU A 324 -26.60 -8.63 7.98
C GLU A 324 -25.93 -9.39 6.83
#